data_0682e8a09804099c41a179640bde226e
#
_entry.id   0682e8a09804099c41a179640bde226e
#
_cell.length_a   1.000
_cell.length_b   1.000
_cell.length_c   1.000
_cell.angle_alpha   90.00
_cell.angle_beta   90.00
_cell.angle_gamma   90.00
#
_symmetry.space_group_name_H-M   'P 1'
#
loop_
_entity.id
_entity.type
_entity.pdbx_description
1 polymer ?
#
loop_
_entity_poly.entity_id
_entity_poly.type
_entity_poly.pdbx_seq_one_letter_code
_entity_poly.pdbx_strand_id
1 'polypeptide(L)'
;NLMQIIATASSADGETTDQVQSFYAHRNKLRALAQILDPGLKNSDLNNLSSALNDFYEDRSLWNRNAEVMDQEDLTITNVIPEDYPTLSHWVERLNKLKEDKIAEGNEIDAASYDRLYNAFSGLLGDYRFLNATSQFEDFSNEQVVTFDLSGIQDTELLNIQLYQVLSIISSYAVANGRRVSEYFRRGIIGGDKSQRP
;
A
#
# COMPACT_ATOMS: atom_id res chain seq x y z
N ASN A 1 -6.03 -0.59 8.22
CA ASN A 1 -6.37 0.43 7.21
C ASN A 1 -5.71 0.11 5.87
N LEU A 2 -6.53 -0.20 4.86
CA LEU A 2 -6.05 -0.52 3.51
C LEU A 2 -5.32 0.64 2.83
N MET A 3 -5.69 1.86 3.18
CA MET A 3 -5.16 3.09 2.57
C MET A 3 -3.90 3.62 3.27
N GLN A 4 -3.46 2.99 4.35
CA GLN A 4 -2.22 3.36 5.04
C GLN A 4 -1.01 2.90 4.24
N ILE A 5 -0.07 3.83 4.02
CA ILE A 5 1.21 3.54 3.40
C ILE A 5 2.17 3.06 4.49
N ILE A 6 2.61 1.82 4.37
CA ILE A 6 3.55 1.21 5.32
C ILE A 6 4.95 1.35 4.75
N ALA A 7 5.90 1.74 5.58
CA ALA A 7 7.31 1.77 5.22
C ALA A 7 7.79 0.35 4.85
N THR A 8 8.00 0.10 3.57
CA THR A 8 8.26 -1.24 3.04
C THR A 8 9.60 -1.38 2.34
N ALA A 9 10.26 -0.26 2.07
CA ALA A 9 11.54 -0.22 1.40
C ALA A 9 12.53 0.61 2.22
N SER A 10 13.78 0.18 2.24
CA SER A 10 14.90 0.95 2.78
C SER A 10 15.70 1.55 1.64
N SER A 11 16.33 2.69 1.88
CA SER A 11 17.33 3.27 0.98
C SER A 11 18.52 2.32 0.76
N ALA A 12 19.40 2.67 -0.16
CA ALA A 12 20.58 1.85 -0.47
C ALA A 12 21.52 1.65 0.74
N ASP A 13 21.51 2.57 1.70
CA ASP A 13 22.26 2.48 2.96
C ASP A 13 21.63 1.52 3.97
N GLY A 14 20.34 1.13 3.79
CA GLY A 14 19.60 0.26 4.69
C GLY A 14 19.17 0.92 6.00
N GLU A 15 19.49 2.19 6.22
CA GLU A 15 19.23 2.92 7.47
C GLU A 15 18.01 3.84 7.37
N THR A 16 17.74 4.37 6.18
CA THR A 16 16.61 5.26 5.94
C THR A 16 15.51 4.57 5.14
N THR A 17 14.27 4.96 5.35
CA THR A 17 13.14 4.47 4.56
C THR A 17 13.13 5.16 3.20
N ASP A 18 13.04 4.38 2.13
CA ASP A 18 12.75 4.92 0.81
C ASP A 18 11.23 5.18 0.70
N GLN A 19 10.85 6.43 0.95
CA GLN A 19 9.45 6.85 0.99
C GLN A 19 8.78 6.73 -0.39
N VAL A 20 9.51 7.05 -1.46
CA VAL A 20 9.01 6.95 -2.84
C VAL A 20 8.71 5.51 -3.21
N GLN A 21 9.63 4.61 -2.92
CA GLN A 21 9.43 3.17 -3.18
C GLN A 21 8.31 2.59 -2.31
N SER A 22 8.15 3.05 -1.08
CA SER A 22 7.04 2.66 -0.21
C SER A 22 5.69 3.07 -0.79
N PHE A 23 5.58 4.26 -1.36
CA PHE A 23 4.38 4.69 -2.07
C PHE A 23 4.09 3.82 -3.29
N TYR A 24 5.10 3.54 -4.13
CA TYR A 24 4.90 2.68 -5.29
C TYR A 24 4.52 1.25 -4.92
N ALA A 25 5.11 0.70 -3.87
CA ALA A 25 4.71 -0.61 -3.34
C ALA A 25 3.25 -0.61 -2.87
N HIS A 26 2.83 0.44 -2.16
CA HIS A 26 1.44 0.61 -1.74
C HIS A 26 0.48 0.74 -2.94
N ARG A 27 0.80 1.55 -3.93
CA ARG A 27 0.00 1.69 -5.16
C ARG A 27 -0.13 0.35 -5.90
N ASN A 28 0.96 -0.41 -6.02
CA ASN A 28 0.94 -1.73 -6.64
C ASN A 28 0.11 -2.73 -5.82
N LYS A 29 0.15 -2.65 -4.49
CA LYS A 29 -0.71 -3.44 -3.60
C LYS A 29 -2.19 -3.17 -3.89
N LEU A 30 -2.60 -1.90 -4.01
CA LEU A 30 -3.99 -1.55 -4.30
C LEU A 30 -4.41 -1.95 -5.71
N ARG A 31 -3.51 -1.93 -6.69
CA ARG A 31 -3.76 -2.46 -8.05
C ARG A 31 -4.03 -3.96 -8.03
N ALA A 32 -3.19 -4.72 -7.33
CA ALA A 32 -3.37 -6.16 -7.19
C ALA A 32 -4.67 -6.49 -6.44
N LEU A 33 -4.98 -5.74 -5.38
CA LEU A 33 -6.23 -5.87 -4.65
C LEU A 33 -7.45 -5.62 -5.56
N ALA A 34 -7.43 -4.56 -6.37
CA ALA A 34 -8.51 -4.28 -7.32
C ALA A 34 -8.74 -5.46 -8.29
N GLN A 35 -7.68 -6.11 -8.76
CA GLN A 35 -7.77 -7.30 -9.62
C GLN A 35 -8.31 -8.55 -8.89
N ILE A 36 -8.09 -8.66 -7.58
CA ILE A 36 -8.71 -9.72 -6.76
C ILE A 36 -10.21 -9.46 -6.64
N LEU A 37 -10.62 -8.21 -6.38
CA LEU A 37 -12.01 -7.80 -6.22
C LEU A 37 -12.81 -7.88 -7.53
N ASP A 38 -12.19 -7.49 -8.63
CA ASP A 38 -12.75 -7.60 -9.97
C ASP A 38 -11.71 -8.10 -10.98
N PRO A 39 -11.67 -9.43 -11.24
CA PRO A 39 -10.77 -10.00 -12.24
C PRO A 39 -11.04 -9.53 -13.69
N GLY A 40 -12.16 -8.87 -13.94
CA GLY A 40 -12.52 -8.29 -15.24
C GLY A 40 -11.89 -6.94 -15.54
N LEU A 41 -11.19 -6.33 -14.57
CA LEU A 41 -10.50 -5.06 -14.77
C LEU A 41 -9.41 -5.14 -15.83
N LYS A 42 -9.42 -4.18 -16.76
CA LYS A 42 -8.45 -4.05 -17.83
C LYS A 42 -7.25 -3.22 -17.38
N ASN A 43 -6.16 -3.26 -18.14
CA ASN A 43 -5.00 -2.41 -17.89
C ASN A 43 -5.34 -0.91 -17.92
N SER A 44 -6.31 -0.47 -18.73
CA SER A 44 -6.81 0.90 -18.72
C SER A 44 -7.43 1.28 -17.37
N ASP A 45 -8.23 0.39 -16.76
CA ASP A 45 -8.85 0.61 -15.46
C ASP A 45 -7.79 0.72 -14.37
N LEU A 46 -6.77 -0.14 -14.42
CA LEU A 46 -5.65 -0.13 -13.50
C LEU A 46 -4.75 1.12 -13.65
N ASN A 47 -4.65 1.67 -14.86
CA ASN A 47 -3.96 2.93 -15.10
C ASN A 47 -4.76 4.11 -14.53
N ASN A 48 -6.08 4.13 -14.72
CA ASN A 48 -6.97 5.11 -14.11
C ASN A 48 -6.92 5.02 -12.57
N LEU A 49 -6.90 3.81 -12.01
CA LEU A 49 -6.69 3.59 -10.58
C LEU A 49 -5.38 4.22 -10.10
N SER A 50 -4.27 3.99 -10.82
CA SER A 50 -2.96 4.53 -10.44
C SER A 50 -2.92 6.04 -10.47
N SER A 51 -3.51 6.66 -11.49
CA SER A 51 -3.62 8.12 -11.60
C SER A 51 -4.47 8.69 -10.47
N ALA A 52 -5.63 8.09 -10.23
CA ALA A 52 -6.54 8.50 -9.16
C ALA A 52 -5.89 8.39 -7.76
N LEU A 53 -5.08 7.35 -7.53
CA LEU A 53 -4.33 7.20 -6.27
C LEU A 53 -3.27 8.28 -6.10
N ASN A 54 -2.52 8.61 -7.16
CA ASN A 54 -1.54 9.70 -7.11
C ASN A 54 -2.24 11.01 -6.70
N ASP A 55 -3.31 11.39 -7.38
CA ASP A 55 -4.07 12.62 -7.09
C ASP A 55 -4.70 12.57 -5.68
N PHE A 56 -5.22 11.41 -5.26
CA PHE A 56 -5.85 11.23 -3.96
C PHE A 56 -4.89 11.45 -2.79
N TYR A 57 -3.65 10.99 -2.92
CA TYR A 57 -2.61 11.19 -1.91
C TYR A 57 -1.95 12.56 -2.02
N GLU A 58 -1.84 13.12 -3.24
CA GLU A 58 -1.35 14.49 -3.46
C GLU A 58 -2.27 15.52 -2.82
N ASP A 59 -3.60 15.39 -2.99
CA ASP A 59 -4.61 16.25 -2.35
C ASP A 59 -4.52 16.25 -0.81
N ARG A 60 -3.85 15.27 -0.22
CA ARG A 60 -3.64 15.10 1.24
C ARG A 60 -2.21 15.37 1.69
N SER A 61 -1.38 15.86 0.80
CA SER A 61 0.05 16.09 1.04
C SER A 61 0.83 14.83 1.49
N LEU A 62 0.30 13.65 1.15
CA LEU A 62 0.92 12.34 1.38
C LEU A 62 1.65 11.81 0.15
N TRP A 63 1.68 12.57 -0.92
CA TRP A 63 2.41 12.30 -2.16
C TRP A 63 2.74 13.62 -2.84
N ASN A 64 3.85 13.64 -3.59
CA ASN A 64 4.23 14.75 -4.45
C ASN A 64 4.70 14.20 -5.80
N ARG A 65 4.24 14.77 -6.91
CA ARG A 65 4.66 14.35 -8.26
C ARG A 65 6.15 14.48 -8.50
N ASN A 66 6.81 15.37 -7.77
CA ASN A 66 8.26 15.58 -7.84
C ASN A 66 9.03 14.78 -6.77
N ALA A 67 8.37 13.85 -6.06
CA ALA A 67 8.97 13.11 -4.95
C ALA A 67 10.26 12.35 -5.33
N GLU A 68 10.39 11.92 -6.60
CA GLU A 68 11.60 11.23 -7.08
C GLU A 68 12.87 12.09 -7.10
N VAL A 69 12.71 13.43 -7.13
CA VAL A 69 13.83 14.38 -7.16
C VAL A 69 13.96 15.20 -5.87
N MET A 70 13.08 14.94 -4.89
CA MET A 70 13.12 15.55 -3.56
C MET A 70 14.01 14.75 -2.61
N ASP A 71 14.57 15.42 -1.62
CA ASP A 71 15.27 14.74 -0.54
C ASP A 71 14.28 13.92 0.30
N GLN A 72 14.68 12.71 0.72
CA GLN A 72 13.80 11.79 1.45
C GLN A 72 13.32 12.40 2.79
N GLU A 73 14.09 13.30 3.38
CA GLU A 73 13.75 14.00 4.63
C GLU A 73 12.62 15.03 4.47
N ASP A 74 12.44 15.54 3.24
CA ASP A 74 11.38 16.51 2.91
C ASP A 74 10.04 15.82 2.57
N LEU A 75 10.02 14.49 2.49
CA LEU A 75 8.83 13.73 2.18
C LEU A 75 8.11 13.29 3.47
N THR A 76 6.79 13.35 3.45
CA THR A 76 5.91 12.95 4.57
C THR A 76 4.98 11.80 4.17
N ILE A 77 5.53 10.77 3.49
CA ILE A 77 4.74 9.67 2.93
C ILE A 77 4.49 8.57 3.97
N THR A 78 5.54 8.17 4.70
CA THR A 78 5.50 7.06 5.65
C THR A 78 5.61 7.49 7.11
N ASN A 79 6.04 8.72 7.37
CA ASN A 79 6.26 9.27 8.71
C ASN A 79 5.02 10.03 9.24
N VAL A 80 3.85 9.48 8.98
CA VAL A 80 2.55 10.07 9.33
C VAL A 80 1.90 9.17 10.36
N ILE A 81 1.25 9.77 11.34
CA ILE A 81 0.52 9.00 12.35
C ILE A 81 -0.65 8.25 11.69
N PRO A 82 -0.98 7.03 12.15
CA PRO A 82 -1.99 6.18 11.48
C PRO A 82 -3.35 6.85 11.28
N GLU A 83 -3.73 7.77 12.15
CA GLU A 83 -4.99 8.50 12.15
C GLU A 83 -5.11 9.52 11.01
N ASP A 84 -3.99 10.04 10.51
CA ASP A 84 -3.95 11.02 9.43
C ASP A 84 -4.03 10.38 8.03
N TYR A 85 -3.85 9.05 7.95
CA TYR A 85 -4.07 8.37 6.69
C TYR A 85 -5.55 8.31 6.34
N PRO A 86 -5.90 8.46 5.05
CA PRO A 86 -7.27 8.28 4.60
C PRO A 86 -7.74 6.86 4.89
N THR A 87 -9.05 6.70 5.03
CA THR A 87 -9.70 5.40 5.19
C THR A 87 -10.24 4.90 3.85
N LEU A 88 -10.69 3.66 3.81
CA LEU A 88 -11.32 3.08 2.63
C LEU A 88 -12.57 3.86 2.19
N SER A 89 -13.36 4.41 3.13
CA SER A 89 -14.52 5.24 2.79
C SER A 89 -14.14 6.51 2.02
N HIS A 90 -13.08 7.21 2.43
CA HIS A 90 -12.59 8.39 1.70
C HIS A 90 -12.15 8.03 0.27
N TRP A 91 -11.59 6.83 0.09
CA TRP A 91 -11.22 6.35 -1.24
C TRP A 91 -12.44 6.05 -2.12
N VAL A 92 -13.45 5.36 -1.57
CA VAL A 92 -14.70 5.06 -2.28
C VAL A 92 -15.44 6.34 -2.67
N GLU A 93 -15.50 7.34 -1.78
CA GLU A 93 -16.05 8.66 -2.10
C GLU A 93 -15.30 9.35 -3.24
N ARG A 94 -13.96 9.27 -3.24
CA ARG A 94 -13.13 9.82 -4.34
C ARG A 94 -13.44 9.14 -5.67
N LEU A 95 -13.57 7.82 -5.71
CA LEU A 95 -13.91 7.08 -6.93
C LEU A 95 -15.30 7.46 -7.45
N ASN A 96 -16.29 7.60 -6.56
CA ASN A 96 -17.63 8.05 -6.96
C ASN A 96 -17.59 9.46 -7.57
N LYS A 97 -16.85 10.38 -6.94
CA LYS A 97 -16.69 11.74 -7.47
C LYS A 97 -16.04 11.75 -8.85
N LEU A 98 -14.94 10.98 -9.03
CA LEU A 98 -14.27 10.89 -10.33
C LEU A 98 -15.21 10.34 -11.40
N LYS A 99 -16.04 9.34 -11.08
CA LYS A 99 -17.06 8.85 -12.00
C LYS A 99 -18.04 9.96 -12.40
N GLU A 100 -18.58 10.70 -11.42
CA GLU A 100 -19.52 11.79 -11.67
C GLU A 100 -18.91 12.92 -12.52
N ASP A 101 -17.67 13.29 -12.20
CA ASP A 101 -16.92 14.31 -12.98
C ASP A 101 -16.74 13.86 -14.43
N LYS A 102 -16.40 12.58 -14.68
CA LYS A 102 -16.24 12.04 -16.05
C LYS A 102 -17.57 11.95 -16.81
N ILE A 103 -18.66 11.67 -16.14
CA ILE A 103 -20.02 11.75 -16.74
C ILE A 103 -20.32 13.19 -17.16
N ALA A 104 -20.05 14.17 -16.29
CA ALA A 104 -20.27 15.59 -16.59
C ALA A 104 -19.40 16.10 -17.73
N GLU A 105 -18.17 15.58 -17.89
CA GLU A 105 -17.26 15.85 -19.00
C GLU A 105 -17.69 15.16 -20.32
N GLY A 106 -18.65 14.25 -20.30
CA GLY A 106 -19.04 13.42 -21.45
C GLY A 106 -18.02 12.33 -21.81
N ASN A 107 -17.12 11.99 -20.90
CA ASN A 107 -16.13 10.93 -21.07
C ASN A 107 -16.66 9.60 -20.55
N GLU A 108 -17.48 8.94 -21.35
CA GLU A 108 -18.15 7.68 -20.98
C GLU A 108 -17.16 6.53 -20.72
N ILE A 109 -16.00 6.53 -21.40
CA ILE A 109 -15.00 5.44 -21.26
C ILE A 109 -14.38 5.47 -19.85
N ASP A 110 -13.91 6.64 -19.44
CA ASP A 110 -13.32 6.80 -18.11
C ASP A 110 -14.38 6.71 -17.00
N ALA A 111 -15.59 7.24 -17.25
CA ALA A 111 -16.71 7.10 -16.34
C ALA A 111 -17.03 5.61 -16.05
N ALA A 112 -17.09 4.76 -17.08
CA ALA A 112 -17.31 3.32 -16.94
C ALA A 112 -16.13 2.64 -16.23
N SER A 113 -14.90 3.11 -16.41
CA SER A 113 -13.71 2.63 -15.69
C SER A 113 -13.82 2.93 -14.20
N TYR A 114 -14.12 4.18 -13.84
CA TYR A 114 -14.29 4.58 -12.43
C TYR A 114 -15.52 3.93 -11.78
N ASP A 115 -16.58 3.66 -12.52
CA ASP A 115 -17.73 2.92 -12.00
C ASP A 115 -17.37 1.48 -11.60
N ARG A 116 -16.57 0.77 -12.43
CA ARG A 116 -16.08 -0.58 -12.06
C ARG A 116 -15.22 -0.54 -10.81
N LEU A 117 -14.27 0.41 -10.73
CA LEU A 117 -13.41 0.59 -9.57
C LEU A 117 -14.22 0.94 -8.31
N TYR A 118 -15.20 1.84 -8.45
CA TYR A 118 -16.11 2.20 -7.37
C TYR A 118 -16.87 0.98 -6.85
N ASN A 119 -17.44 0.18 -7.74
CA ASN A 119 -18.21 -1.01 -7.36
C ASN A 119 -17.34 -2.04 -6.63
N ALA A 120 -16.10 -2.29 -7.11
CA ALA A 120 -15.16 -3.19 -6.47
C ALA A 120 -14.82 -2.77 -5.03
N PHE A 121 -14.41 -1.52 -4.82
CA PHE A 121 -14.04 -1.05 -3.49
C PHE A 121 -15.24 -0.75 -2.57
N SER A 122 -16.38 -0.37 -3.14
CA SER A 122 -17.64 -0.16 -2.40
C SER A 122 -18.19 -1.47 -1.86
N GLY A 123 -18.12 -2.57 -2.63
CA GLY A 123 -18.44 -3.91 -2.17
C GLY A 123 -17.61 -4.29 -0.94
N LEU A 124 -16.30 -4.10 -1.03
CA LEU A 124 -15.38 -4.36 0.07
C LEU A 124 -15.70 -3.53 1.33
N LEU A 125 -16.06 -2.25 1.17
CA LEU A 125 -16.46 -1.39 2.28
C LEU A 125 -17.79 -1.83 2.90
N GLY A 126 -18.75 -2.30 2.08
CA GLY A 126 -20.07 -2.76 2.51
C GLY A 126 -19.98 -4.05 3.31
N ASP A 127 -19.26 -5.03 2.79
CA ASP A 127 -19.19 -6.37 3.35
C ASP A 127 -18.21 -6.47 4.54
N TYR A 128 -17.14 -5.65 4.52
CA TYR A 128 -16.05 -5.74 5.51
C TYR A 128 -15.74 -4.39 6.17
N ARG A 129 -16.72 -3.83 6.88
CA ARG A 129 -16.64 -2.50 7.54
C ARG A 129 -15.42 -2.33 8.45
N PHE A 130 -14.91 -3.40 9.04
CA PHE A 130 -13.72 -3.35 9.90
C PHE A 130 -12.44 -2.98 9.13
N LEU A 131 -12.40 -3.17 7.80
CA LEU A 131 -11.30 -2.72 6.96
C LEU A 131 -11.21 -1.18 6.83
N ASN A 132 -12.29 -0.49 7.19
CA ASN A 132 -12.37 0.97 7.20
C ASN A 132 -11.79 1.59 8.49
N ALA A 133 -11.30 0.78 9.41
CA ALA A 133 -10.71 1.25 10.66
C ALA A 133 -9.27 1.73 10.44
N THR A 134 -8.84 2.68 11.29
CA THR A 134 -7.42 3.04 11.43
C THR A 134 -6.66 1.84 11.99
N SER A 135 -5.56 1.43 11.35
CA SER A 135 -4.75 0.33 11.85
C SER A 135 -3.71 0.84 12.82
N GLN A 136 -3.68 0.26 14.01
CA GLN A 136 -2.52 0.34 14.89
C GLN A 136 -1.68 -0.90 14.61
N PHE A 137 -0.67 -0.79 13.77
CA PHE A 137 0.33 -1.83 13.61
C PHE A 137 1.39 -1.66 14.69
N GLU A 138 1.56 -2.66 15.54
CA GLU A 138 2.73 -2.75 16.39
C GLU A 138 3.98 -2.98 15.51
N ASP A 139 5.09 -2.38 15.90
CA ASP A 139 6.36 -2.62 15.23
C ASP A 139 6.88 -4.03 15.60
N PHE A 140 6.90 -4.92 14.62
CA PHE A 140 7.39 -6.29 14.78
C PHE A 140 8.91 -6.42 14.66
N SER A 141 9.64 -5.31 14.45
CA SER A 141 11.07 -5.36 14.15
C SER A 141 11.93 -6.00 15.25
N ASN A 142 11.43 -6.03 16.48
CA ASN A 142 12.11 -6.60 17.64
C ASN A 142 11.57 -7.99 18.05
N GLU A 143 10.55 -8.49 17.34
CA GLU A 143 9.94 -9.77 17.67
C GLU A 143 10.69 -10.93 16.99
N GLN A 144 10.98 -11.99 17.73
CA GLN A 144 11.63 -13.18 17.19
C GLN A 144 10.66 -14.07 16.39
N VAL A 145 9.39 -14.07 16.79
CA VAL A 145 8.33 -14.86 16.17
C VAL A 145 7.07 -14.01 16.10
N VAL A 146 6.51 -13.90 14.91
CA VAL A 146 5.20 -13.25 14.67
C VAL A 146 4.25 -14.29 14.08
N THR A 147 3.07 -14.44 14.66
CA THR A 147 2.04 -15.35 14.17
C THR A 147 0.81 -14.55 13.72
N PHE A 148 0.35 -14.80 12.50
CA PHE A 148 -0.90 -14.25 11.99
C PHE A 148 -1.98 -15.32 12.02
N ASP A 149 -2.94 -15.19 12.92
CA ASP A 149 -4.07 -16.14 13.01
C ASP A 149 -5.17 -15.71 12.04
N LEU A 150 -5.34 -16.47 10.97
CA LEU A 150 -6.38 -16.29 9.96
C LEU A 150 -7.49 -17.34 10.04
N SER A 151 -7.46 -18.23 11.07
CA SER A 151 -8.38 -19.36 11.19
C SER A 151 -9.86 -18.94 11.38
N GLY A 152 -10.10 -17.72 11.88
CA GLY A 152 -11.44 -17.17 12.04
C GLY A 152 -12.10 -16.66 10.76
N ILE A 153 -11.34 -16.60 9.65
CA ILE A 153 -11.85 -16.04 8.38
C ILE A 153 -12.42 -17.18 7.53
N GLN A 154 -13.75 -17.26 7.46
CA GLN A 154 -14.44 -18.27 6.66
C GLN A 154 -14.70 -17.85 5.22
N ASP A 155 -14.77 -16.55 4.96
CA ASP A 155 -14.96 -16.01 3.63
C ASP A 155 -13.68 -16.06 2.81
N THR A 156 -13.74 -16.71 1.64
CA THR A 156 -12.55 -16.95 0.78
C THR A 156 -11.99 -15.66 0.20
N GLU A 157 -12.85 -14.71 -0.17
CA GLU A 157 -12.43 -13.41 -0.72
C GLU A 157 -11.68 -12.60 0.35
N LEU A 158 -12.27 -12.49 1.53
CA LEU A 158 -11.65 -11.83 2.67
C LEU A 158 -10.33 -12.51 3.06
N LEU A 159 -10.29 -13.85 3.07
CA LEU A 159 -9.07 -14.61 3.35
C LEU A 159 -7.97 -14.27 2.34
N ASN A 160 -8.28 -14.21 1.05
CA ASN A 160 -7.32 -13.85 0.00
C ASN A 160 -6.80 -12.41 0.19
N ILE A 161 -7.68 -11.46 0.53
CA ILE A 161 -7.30 -10.07 0.80
C ILE A 161 -6.36 -10.00 2.02
N GLN A 162 -6.69 -10.69 3.11
CA GLN A 162 -5.88 -10.69 4.32
C GLN A 162 -4.54 -11.40 4.10
N LEU A 163 -4.52 -12.55 3.43
CA LEU A 163 -3.30 -13.24 3.03
C LEU A 163 -2.39 -12.34 2.19
N TYR A 164 -2.96 -11.64 1.21
CA TYR A 164 -2.19 -10.72 0.38
C TYR A 164 -1.58 -9.58 1.19
N GLN A 165 -2.31 -9.01 2.15
CA GLN A 165 -1.79 -7.96 3.03
C GLN A 165 -0.67 -8.48 3.93
N VAL A 166 -0.87 -9.63 4.60
CA VAL A 166 0.13 -10.26 5.47
C VAL A 166 1.40 -10.58 4.68
N LEU A 167 1.28 -11.20 3.51
CA LEU A 167 2.42 -11.52 2.66
C LEU A 167 3.14 -10.26 2.17
N SER A 168 2.42 -9.19 1.86
CA SER A 168 3.01 -7.90 1.48
C SER A 168 3.83 -7.31 2.62
N ILE A 169 3.33 -7.35 3.85
CA ILE A 169 4.05 -6.90 5.06
C ILE A 169 5.30 -7.74 5.27
N ILE A 170 5.18 -9.07 5.31
CA ILE A 170 6.30 -10.00 5.50
C ILE A 170 7.38 -9.77 4.44
N SER A 171 6.98 -9.68 3.16
CA SER A 171 7.90 -9.44 2.05
C SER A 171 8.66 -8.13 2.22
N SER A 172 7.98 -7.09 2.67
CA SER A 172 8.58 -5.77 2.91
C SER A 172 9.64 -5.80 4.00
N TYR A 173 9.32 -6.43 5.14
CA TYR A 173 10.28 -6.62 6.23
C TYR A 173 11.48 -7.48 5.77
N ALA A 174 11.24 -8.55 5.00
CA ALA A 174 12.30 -9.41 4.49
C ALA A 174 13.25 -8.65 3.56
N VAL A 175 12.71 -7.80 2.67
CA VAL A 175 13.53 -6.98 1.76
C VAL A 175 14.33 -5.94 2.55
N ALA A 176 13.71 -5.23 3.48
CA ALA A 176 14.38 -4.24 4.33
C ALA A 176 15.52 -4.87 5.15
N ASN A 177 15.25 -6.01 5.79
CA ASN A 177 16.26 -6.75 6.54
C ASN A 177 17.40 -7.27 5.64
N GLY A 178 17.09 -7.79 4.47
CA GLY A 178 18.09 -8.27 3.51
C GLY A 178 19.04 -7.15 3.06
N ARG A 179 18.52 -5.95 2.79
CA ARG A 179 19.33 -4.77 2.45
C ARG A 179 20.22 -4.35 3.61
N ARG A 180 19.67 -4.24 4.82
CA ARG A 180 20.42 -3.89 6.04
C ARG A 180 21.56 -4.87 6.32
N VAL A 181 21.28 -6.16 6.22
CA VAL A 181 22.30 -7.21 6.41
C VAL A 181 23.41 -7.11 5.34
N SER A 182 23.04 -6.91 4.07
CA SER A 182 24.00 -6.74 2.98
C SER A 182 24.90 -5.53 3.20
N GLU A 183 24.34 -4.43 3.69
CA GLU A 183 25.11 -3.22 3.99
C GLU A 183 26.05 -3.42 5.18
N TYR A 184 25.62 -4.11 6.23
CA TYR A 184 26.49 -4.46 7.36
C TYR A 184 27.68 -5.34 6.93
N PHE A 185 27.46 -6.28 5.99
CA PHE A 185 28.56 -7.03 5.38
C PHE A 185 29.52 -6.11 4.62
N ARG A 186 28.99 -5.20 3.82
CA ARG A 186 29.79 -4.26 3.01
C ARG A 186 30.65 -3.35 3.90
N ARG A 187 30.11 -2.90 5.04
CA ARG A 187 30.83 -2.07 6.02
C ARG A 187 31.75 -2.87 6.96
N GLY A 188 31.76 -4.20 6.85
CA GLY A 188 32.55 -5.06 7.72
C GLY A 188 32.08 -5.12 9.17
N ILE A 189 30.85 -4.69 9.46
CA ILE A 189 30.22 -4.73 10.79
C ILE A 189 29.87 -6.17 11.15
N ILE A 190 29.47 -6.99 10.17
CA ILE A 190 29.18 -8.41 10.30
C ILE A 190 30.28 -9.15 9.51
N GLY A 191 30.96 -10.11 10.18
CA GLY A 191 31.97 -10.95 9.56
C GLY A 191 31.40 -11.90 8.51
N GLY A 192 32.20 -12.26 7.50
CA GLY A 192 31.82 -13.23 6.48
C GLY A 192 31.63 -14.67 6.98
N ASP A 193 31.72 -14.93 8.26
CA ASP A 193 31.52 -16.25 8.89
C ASP A 193 30.04 -16.61 8.89
N LYS A 194 29.70 -17.77 8.31
CA LYS A 194 28.33 -18.28 8.24
C LYS A 194 27.67 -18.50 9.59
N SER A 195 28.48 -18.62 10.67
CA SER A 195 27.99 -18.76 12.04
C SER A 195 27.40 -17.47 12.63
N GLN A 196 27.63 -16.32 11.99
CA GLN A 196 27.17 -14.99 12.44
C GLN A 196 25.99 -14.45 11.60
N ARG A 197 25.38 -15.27 10.76
CA ARG A 197 24.16 -14.90 10.04
C ARG A 197 22.96 -15.00 11.01
N PRO A 198 22.18 -13.92 11.14
CA PRO A 198 20.94 -13.97 11.89
C PRO A 198 19.93 -14.94 11.28
#